data_3f90fbe3bc96731fb0400d2226e4449b
#
_entry.id   3f90fbe3bc96731fb0400d2226e4449b
#
_cell.length_a   1.000
_cell.length_b   1.000
_cell.length_c   1.000
_cell.angle_alpha   90.00
_cell.angle_beta   90.00
_cell.angle_gamma   90.00
#
_symmetry.space_group_name_H-M   'P 1'
#
loop_
_entity.id
_entity.type
_entity.pdbx_description
1 polymer ?
#
loop_
_entity_poly.entity_id
_entity_poly.type
_entity_poly.pdbx_seq_one_letter_code
_entity_poly.pdbx_strand_id
1 'polypeptide(L)'
;MKTIKRVIAMLLCVMMIMSAFACRKDTDNSTVKITLSEVAHSIFYAPQYVSIELGYFEDESIDLNLVTGFGADKVMTALVSKEADIGFMGSESSIYVYQEGSTDYAVNFAQLTQRAGNFLVSRDNETDFKWDNLKG
;
A
#
# COMPACT_ATOMS: atom_id res chain seq x y z
N MET A 1 -2.70 26.54 60.48
CA MET A 1 -2.88 25.16 59.92
C MET A 1 -3.87 25.07 58.74
N LYS A 2 -5.03 25.73 58.76
CA LYS A 2 -6.03 25.66 57.64
C LYS A 2 -5.51 26.32 56.34
N THR A 3 -4.75 27.40 56.41
CA THR A 3 -4.19 28.11 55.23
C THR A 3 -3.12 27.30 54.51
N ILE A 4 -2.23 26.65 55.27
CA ILE A 4 -1.18 25.78 54.71
C ILE A 4 -1.76 24.61 53.97
N LYS A 5 -2.83 23.95 54.46
CA LYS A 5 -3.51 22.86 53.78
C LYS A 5 -4.15 23.31 52.45
N ARG A 6 -4.68 24.55 52.41
CA ARG A 6 -5.26 25.10 51.15
C ARG A 6 -4.19 25.42 50.11
N VAL A 7 -3.04 25.91 50.53
CA VAL A 7 -1.91 26.19 49.63
C VAL A 7 -1.33 24.88 49.05
N ILE A 8 -1.20 23.83 49.87
CA ILE A 8 -0.74 22.52 49.40
C ILE A 8 -1.73 21.91 48.43
N ALA A 9 -3.04 22.02 48.69
CA ALA A 9 -4.07 21.50 47.77
C ALA A 9 -4.06 22.22 46.39
N MET A 10 -3.85 23.55 46.37
CA MET A 10 -3.72 24.30 45.13
C MET A 10 -2.46 23.92 44.34
N LEU A 11 -1.33 23.71 45.01
CA LEU A 11 -0.08 23.26 44.39
C LEU A 11 -0.24 21.86 43.76
N LEU A 12 -0.93 20.92 44.42
CA LEU A 12 -1.24 19.59 43.88
C LEU A 12 -2.17 19.66 42.66
N CYS A 13 -3.18 20.53 42.68
CA CYS A 13 -4.04 20.72 41.50
C CYS A 13 -3.28 21.29 40.30
N VAL A 14 -2.38 22.26 40.51
CA VAL A 14 -1.54 22.83 39.43
C VAL A 14 -0.59 21.77 38.88
N MET A 15 0.00 20.92 39.72
CA MET A 15 0.84 19.79 39.27
C MET A 15 0.03 18.77 38.42
N MET A 16 -1.20 18.43 38.79
CA MET A 16 -2.06 17.55 38.01
C MET A 16 -2.43 18.15 36.65
N ILE A 17 -2.68 19.45 36.57
CA ILE A 17 -2.99 20.12 35.31
C ILE A 17 -1.76 20.15 34.38
N MET A 18 -0.57 20.39 34.93
CA MET A 18 0.68 20.37 34.15
C MET A 18 1.01 18.96 33.63
N SER A 19 0.71 17.89 34.37
CA SER A 19 0.91 16.51 33.89
C SER A 19 -0.05 16.12 32.76
N ALA A 20 -1.25 16.69 32.68
CA ALA A 20 -2.20 16.46 31.60
C ALA A 20 -1.74 17.08 30.25
N PHE A 21 -0.92 18.13 30.30
CA PHE A 21 -0.34 18.74 29.09
C PHE A 21 0.96 18.05 28.62
N ALA A 22 1.60 17.23 29.45
CA ALA A 22 2.86 16.55 29.12
C ALA A 22 2.64 15.31 28.24
N CYS A 23 1.40 14.81 28.07
CA CYS A 23 1.03 13.73 27.16
C CYS A 23 0.56 14.22 25.78
N ARG A 24 1.01 15.38 25.32
CA ARG A 24 0.91 15.69 23.91
C ARG A 24 1.99 14.86 23.19
N LYS A 25 1.58 13.70 22.68
CA LYS A 25 2.36 12.93 21.73
C LYS A 25 2.59 13.89 20.55
N ASP A 26 3.81 14.39 20.39
CA ASP A 26 4.21 15.00 19.14
C ASP A 26 4.06 13.89 18.12
N THR A 27 2.95 13.87 17.40
CA THR A 27 2.82 13.14 16.16
C THR A 27 3.81 13.86 15.25
N ASP A 28 4.98 13.26 15.08
CA ASP A 28 5.88 13.62 13.99
C ASP A 28 5.05 13.41 12.71
N ASN A 29 4.45 14.47 12.23
CA ASN A 29 3.66 14.51 11.01
C ASN A 29 4.60 14.52 9.78
N SER A 30 5.70 13.79 9.85
CA SER A 30 6.53 13.56 8.69
C SER A 30 5.76 12.65 7.73
N THR A 31 5.23 13.23 6.68
CA THR A 31 4.58 12.49 5.59
C THR A 31 5.64 11.65 4.88
N VAL A 32 5.37 10.35 4.76
CA VAL A 32 6.26 9.41 4.06
C VAL A 32 5.87 9.39 2.59
N LYS A 33 6.82 9.67 1.70
CA LYS A 33 6.60 9.55 0.25
C LYS A 33 6.82 8.11 -0.19
N ILE A 34 5.83 7.56 -0.89
CA ILE A 34 5.87 6.20 -1.42
C ILE A 34 5.52 6.24 -2.91
N THR A 35 6.38 5.68 -3.74
CA THR A 35 6.08 5.43 -5.15
C THR A 35 5.61 3.99 -5.33
N LEU A 36 4.35 3.84 -5.76
CA LEU A 36 3.74 2.56 -6.11
C LEU A 36 3.66 2.44 -7.64
N SER A 37 4.29 1.41 -8.20
CA SER A 37 4.20 1.11 -9.62
C SER A 37 3.21 -0.02 -9.87
N GLU A 38 2.20 0.23 -10.71
CA GLU A 38 1.19 -0.77 -11.12
C GLU A 38 1.41 -1.23 -12.56
N VAL A 39 0.99 -2.45 -12.88
CA VAL A 39 1.15 -3.05 -14.23
C VAL A 39 0.32 -2.31 -15.28
N ALA A 40 -0.91 -1.94 -14.94
CA ALA A 40 -1.85 -1.26 -15.81
C ALA A 40 -2.91 -0.56 -14.97
N HIS A 41 -3.50 0.51 -15.50
CA HIS A 41 -4.67 1.11 -14.88
C HIS A 41 -5.90 0.25 -15.18
N SER A 42 -6.43 -0.44 -14.18
CA SER A 42 -7.46 -1.46 -14.37
C SER A 42 -8.54 -1.43 -13.29
N ILE A 43 -9.78 -1.70 -13.70
CA ILE A 43 -10.92 -1.82 -12.79
C ILE A 43 -10.71 -2.91 -11.72
N PHE A 44 -9.87 -3.91 -11.98
CA PHE A 44 -9.51 -4.94 -10.99
C PHE A 44 -8.74 -4.38 -9.79
N TYR A 45 -8.21 -3.17 -9.92
CA TYR A 45 -7.48 -2.47 -8.87
C TYR A 45 -8.34 -1.39 -8.18
N ALA A 46 -9.65 -1.40 -8.43
CA ALA A 46 -10.58 -0.41 -7.90
C ALA A 46 -10.44 -0.17 -6.38
N PRO A 47 -10.20 -1.17 -5.50
CA PRO A 47 -10.00 -0.90 -4.08
C PRO A 47 -8.83 0.05 -3.80
N GLN A 48 -7.74 -0.05 -4.57
CA GLN A 48 -6.58 0.84 -4.47
C GLN A 48 -6.96 2.28 -4.86
N TYR A 49 -7.66 2.45 -5.98
CA TYR A 49 -8.08 3.78 -6.44
C TYR A 49 -9.10 4.43 -5.51
N VAL A 50 -10.04 3.64 -4.99
CA VAL A 50 -11.00 4.12 -3.97
C VAL A 50 -10.26 4.58 -2.71
N SER A 51 -9.23 3.86 -2.27
CA SER A 51 -8.42 4.25 -1.12
C SER A 51 -7.67 5.57 -1.35
N ILE A 52 -7.19 5.80 -2.57
CA ILE A 52 -6.54 7.07 -2.96
C ILE A 52 -7.58 8.20 -2.95
N GLU A 53 -8.71 8.02 -3.65
CA GLU A 53 -9.74 9.06 -3.79
C GLU A 53 -10.42 9.42 -2.46
N LEU A 54 -10.49 8.49 -1.51
CA LEU A 54 -11.04 8.73 -0.18
C LEU A 54 -10.02 9.28 0.83
N GLY A 55 -8.75 9.48 0.43
CA GLY A 55 -7.71 10.06 1.28
C GLY A 55 -7.17 9.11 2.36
N TYR A 56 -7.33 7.79 2.21
CA TYR A 56 -6.89 6.85 3.25
C TYR A 56 -5.36 6.77 3.39
N PHE A 57 -4.63 7.09 2.33
CA PHE A 57 -3.17 7.17 2.39
C PHE A 57 -2.72 8.44 3.13
N GLU A 58 -3.37 9.55 2.88
CA GLU A 58 -3.12 10.82 3.57
C GLU A 58 -3.45 10.73 5.06
N ASP A 59 -4.53 10.01 5.43
CA ASP A 59 -4.91 9.76 6.81
C ASP A 59 -3.82 8.99 7.59
N GLU A 60 -3.08 8.14 6.88
CA GLU A 60 -1.93 7.40 7.42
C GLU A 60 -0.59 8.15 7.24
N SER A 61 -0.64 9.42 6.87
CA SER A 61 0.54 10.25 6.60
C SER A 61 1.43 9.71 5.47
N ILE A 62 0.82 9.14 4.43
CA ILE A 62 1.48 8.65 3.22
C ILE A 62 1.14 9.59 2.05
N ASP A 63 2.18 10.14 1.43
CA ASP A 63 2.10 10.84 0.13
C ASP A 63 2.36 9.81 -0.97
N LEU A 64 1.29 9.27 -1.54
CA LEU A 64 1.36 8.19 -2.53
C LEU A 64 1.50 8.74 -3.95
N ASN A 65 2.59 8.38 -4.62
CA ASN A 65 2.80 8.59 -6.05
C ASN A 65 2.49 7.30 -6.82
N LEU A 66 1.37 7.25 -7.54
CA LEU A 66 0.97 6.10 -8.35
C LEU A 66 1.51 6.24 -9.79
N VAL A 67 2.25 5.24 -10.26
CA VAL A 67 2.85 5.19 -11.59
C VAL A 67 2.44 3.92 -12.32
N THR A 68 2.04 4.03 -13.59
CA THR A 68 1.72 2.87 -14.43
C THR A 68 2.95 2.43 -15.23
N GLY A 69 3.42 1.21 -15.00
CA GLY A 69 4.62 0.64 -15.65
C GLY A 69 4.36 0.03 -17.03
N PHE A 70 3.11 -0.29 -17.37
CA PHE A 70 2.72 -0.96 -18.63
C PHE A 70 3.37 -2.33 -18.86
N GLY A 71 3.50 -3.12 -17.80
CA GLY A 71 4.01 -4.49 -17.83
C GLY A 71 4.59 -4.92 -16.50
N ALA A 72 4.46 -6.20 -16.15
CA ALA A 72 4.96 -6.74 -14.88
C ALA A 72 6.51 -6.73 -14.83
N ASP A 73 7.16 -6.92 -15.98
CA ASP A 73 8.60 -6.81 -16.17
C ASP A 73 9.12 -5.41 -15.84
N LYS A 74 8.42 -4.37 -16.29
CA LYS A 74 8.77 -2.98 -16.03
C LYS A 74 8.53 -2.58 -14.59
N VAL A 75 7.42 -3.02 -14.00
CA VAL A 75 7.14 -2.81 -12.57
C VAL A 75 8.21 -3.46 -11.71
N MET A 76 8.61 -4.71 -12.04
CA MET A 76 9.68 -5.39 -11.32
C MET A 76 11.02 -4.68 -11.50
N THR A 77 11.32 -4.20 -12.70
CA THR A 77 12.53 -3.40 -12.95
C THR A 77 12.56 -2.14 -12.10
N ALA A 78 11.46 -1.37 -12.06
CA ALA A 78 11.36 -0.16 -11.24
C ALA A 78 11.54 -0.47 -9.74
N LEU A 79 11.03 -1.61 -9.26
CA LEU A 79 11.19 -2.04 -7.88
C LEU A 79 12.66 -2.40 -7.56
N VAL A 80 13.29 -3.21 -8.39
CA VAL A 80 14.69 -3.64 -8.19
C VAL A 80 15.68 -2.48 -8.37
N SER A 81 15.40 -1.55 -9.29
CA SER A 81 16.21 -0.33 -9.48
C SER A 81 15.95 0.74 -8.41
N LYS A 82 14.98 0.54 -7.52
CA LYS A 82 14.56 1.50 -6.48
C LYS A 82 13.95 2.80 -7.03
N GLU A 83 13.43 2.75 -8.24
CA GLU A 83 12.58 3.81 -8.81
C GLU A 83 11.15 3.75 -8.25
N ALA A 84 10.72 2.58 -7.75
CA ALA A 84 9.50 2.39 -7.02
C ALA A 84 9.77 1.69 -5.68
N ASP A 85 9.01 2.05 -4.65
CA ASP A 85 9.08 1.44 -3.31
C ASP A 85 8.22 0.19 -3.25
N ILE A 86 7.09 0.21 -3.98
CA ILE A 86 6.11 -0.89 -4.02
C ILE A 86 5.78 -1.20 -5.48
N GLY A 87 5.78 -2.50 -5.82
CA GLY A 87 5.33 -3.00 -7.11
C GLY A 87 3.99 -3.72 -6.96
N PHE A 88 2.98 -3.31 -7.73
CA PHE A 88 1.71 -4.01 -7.81
C PHE A 88 1.63 -4.81 -9.12
N MET A 89 1.87 -6.11 -9.01
CA MET A 89 2.00 -7.04 -10.14
C MET A 89 1.69 -8.48 -9.72
N GLY A 90 1.68 -9.39 -10.66
CA GLY A 90 1.57 -10.82 -10.37
C GLY A 90 2.77 -11.34 -9.57
N SER A 91 2.53 -12.26 -8.66
CA SER A 91 3.56 -12.84 -7.78
C SER A 91 4.62 -13.65 -8.54
N GLU A 92 4.32 -14.10 -9.76
CA GLU A 92 5.25 -14.80 -10.63
C GLU A 92 6.53 -14.01 -10.92
N SER A 93 6.43 -12.67 -11.01
CA SER A 93 7.59 -11.81 -11.27
C SER A 93 8.63 -11.88 -10.15
N SER A 94 8.18 -12.00 -8.89
CA SER A 94 9.09 -12.16 -7.75
C SER A 94 9.80 -13.51 -7.75
N ILE A 95 9.10 -14.56 -8.23
CA ILE A 95 9.67 -15.91 -8.34
C ILE A 95 10.80 -15.93 -9.38
N TYR A 96 10.60 -15.30 -10.53
CA TYR A 96 11.63 -15.21 -11.57
C TYR A 96 12.89 -14.51 -11.08
N VAL A 97 12.77 -13.35 -10.47
CA VAL A 97 13.93 -12.61 -9.94
C VAL A 97 14.67 -13.42 -8.86
N TYR A 98 13.95 -14.12 -8.00
CA TYR A 98 14.55 -14.99 -7.02
C TYR A 98 15.32 -16.17 -7.67
N GLN A 99 14.75 -16.79 -8.72
CA GLN A 99 15.37 -17.90 -9.44
C GLN A 99 16.62 -17.49 -10.23
N GLU A 100 16.72 -16.24 -10.64
CA GLU A 100 17.91 -15.67 -11.29
C GLU A 100 19.09 -15.50 -10.33
N GLY A 101 18.90 -15.79 -9.04
CA GLY A 101 19.95 -15.74 -8.05
C GLY A 101 20.29 -14.32 -7.56
N SER A 102 19.41 -13.37 -7.78
CA SER A 102 19.55 -12.02 -7.23
C SER A 102 19.60 -12.07 -5.70
N THR A 103 20.54 -11.35 -5.10
CA THR A 103 20.61 -11.18 -3.65
C THR A 103 19.64 -10.14 -3.12
N ASP A 104 19.18 -9.23 -3.98
CA ASP A 104 18.16 -8.21 -3.71
C ASP A 104 16.91 -8.58 -4.52
N TYR A 105 15.96 -9.23 -3.90
CA TYR A 105 14.75 -9.75 -4.51
C TYR A 105 13.48 -9.17 -3.87
N ALA A 106 12.42 -9.11 -4.67
CA ALA A 106 11.13 -8.61 -4.21
C ALA A 106 10.46 -9.59 -3.23
N VAL A 107 9.86 -9.06 -2.17
CA VAL A 107 9.09 -9.82 -1.18
C VAL A 107 7.61 -9.49 -1.32
N ASN A 108 6.78 -10.49 -1.52
CA ASN A 108 5.33 -10.31 -1.54
C ASN A 108 4.82 -10.16 -0.11
N PHE A 109 4.12 -9.08 0.20
CA PHE A 109 3.62 -8.79 1.54
C PHE A 109 2.10 -8.66 1.62
N ALA A 110 1.41 -8.42 0.50
CA ALA A 110 -0.04 -8.25 0.46
C ALA A 110 -0.64 -8.74 -0.85
N GLN A 111 -1.91 -9.11 -0.81
CA GLN A 111 -2.69 -9.51 -1.97
C GLN A 111 -3.93 -8.62 -2.05
N LEU A 112 -4.05 -7.82 -3.11
CA LEU A 112 -5.19 -6.93 -3.32
C LEU A 112 -6.35 -7.66 -4.00
N THR A 113 -6.07 -8.54 -4.95
CA THR A 113 -7.08 -9.28 -5.72
C THR A 113 -7.01 -10.78 -5.41
N GLN A 114 -8.15 -11.39 -5.07
CA GLN A 114 -8.23 -12.83 -4.78
C GLN A 114 -8.50 -13.69 -6.01
N ARG A 115 -8.95 -13.08 -7.11
CA ARG A 115 -9.30 -13.80 -8.35
C ARG A 115 -8.69 -13.09 -9.53
N ALA A 116 -8.09 -13.87 -10.43
CA ALA A 116 -7.60 -13.34 -11.69
C ALA A 116 -8.78 -12.94 -12.59
N GLY A 117 -8.69 -11.76 -13.21
CA GLY A 117 -9.66 -11.24 -14.17
C GLY A 117 -9.33 -11.64 -15.61
N ASN A 118 -8.80 -12.86 -15.82
CA ASN A 118 -8.44 -13.32 -17.14
C ASN A 118 -9.62 -14.06 -17.78
N PHE A 119 -9.95 -13.70 -19.00
CA PHE A 119 -11.04 -14.27 -19.76
C PHE A 119 -10.53 -14.66 -21.14
N LEU A 120 -10.92 -15.86 -21.59
CA LEU A 120 -10.77 -16.25 -22.99
C LEU A 120 -11.96 -15.69 -23.75
N VAL A 121 -11.70 -14.87 -24.75
CA VAL A 121 -12.76 -14.21 -25.53
C VAL A 121 -12.61 -14.62 -26.99
N SER A 122 -13.69 -15.16 -27.58
CA SER A 122 -13.77 -15.41 -29.02
C SER A 122 -14.38 -14.20 -29.74
N ARG A 123 -13.95 -13.99 -31.00
CA ARG A 123 -14.54 -13.00 -31.89
C ARG A 123 -15.90 -13.46 -32.40
N ASP A 124 -16.07 -14.77 -32.55
CA ASP A 124 -17.29 -15.42 -33.03
C ASP A 124 -18.07 -16.00 -31.85
N ASN A 125 -19.38 -16.21 -32.04
CA ASN A 125 -20.24 -16.77 -31.01
C ASN A 125 -20.04 -18.31 -30.98
N GLU A 126 -19.16 -18.78 -30.15
CA GLU A 126 -18.85 -20.19 -29.91
C GLU A 126 -19.87 -20.79 -28.94
N THR A 127 -20.88 -21.51 -29.47
CA THR A 127 -21.93 -22.16 -28.65
C THR A 127 -21.51 -23.52 -28.10
N ASP A 128 -20.50 -24.19 -28.67
CA ASP A 128 -19.97 -25.49 -28.26
C ASP A 128 -18.44 -25.44 -28.17
N PHE A 129 -17.93 -24.57 -27.27
CA PHE A 129 -16.49 -24.40 -27.06
C PHE A 129 -15.84 -25.68 -26.51
N LYS A 130 -14.76 -26.14 -27.15
CA LYS A 130 -13.87 -27.21 -26.67
C LYS A 130 -12.44 -26.71 -26.70
N TRP A 131 -11.64 -27.13 -25.72
CA TRP A 131 -10.21 -26.75 -25.66
C TRP A 131 -9.43 -27.21 -26.91
N ASP A 132 -9.89 -28.28 -27.56
CA ASP A 132 -9.30 -28.78 -28.81
C ASP A 132 -9.46 -27.80 -29.98
N ASN A 133 -10.44 -26.88 -29.91
CA ASN A 133 -10.65 -25.87 -30.95
C ASN A 133 -9.54 -24.79 -30.95
N LEU A 134 -8.70 -24.77 -29.91
CA LEU A 134 -7.56 -23.84 -29.79
C LEU A 134 -6.27 -24.42 -30.38
N LYS A 135 -6.28 -25.66 -30.83
CA LYS A 135 -5.14 -26.25 -31.52
C LYS A 135 -5.08 -25.69 -32.96
N GLY A 136 -4.03 -24.88 -33.22
CA GLY A 136 -3.72 -24.34 -34.52
C GLY A 136 -2.99 -25.37 -35.42
#